data_e67840306761b54cf0a671845ea07469
#
_entry.id   e67840306761b54cf0a671845ea07469
#
_cell.length_a   1.000
_cell.length_b   1.000
_cell.length_c   1.000
_cell.angle_alpha   90.00
_cell.angle_beta   90.00
_cell.angle_gamma   90.00
#
_symmetry.space_group_name_H-M   'P 1'
#
loop_
_entity.id
_entity.type
_entity.pdbx_description
1 polymer ?
#
loop_
_entity_poly.entity_id
_entity_poly.type
_entity_poly.pdbx_seq_one_letter_code
_entity_poly.pdbx_strand_id
1 'polypeptide(L)'
;MIKKRKTNQYTEVFAVGEYIHMSANKARRVIDQIRGRSYEEALMILELMPYRACYPIFKLVYSAAANANHNMGFNEASLIISQAQVNEGTTMKRFKPRARGRSFPIKRPTCHITIILTDIDLAQEYLNEYLNENDYIL
;
A
#
# COMPACT_ATOMS: atom_id res chain seq x y z
N MET A 1 14.32 9.14 20.50
CA MET A 1 14.64 7.93 19.68
C MET A 1 13.39 7.06 19.60
N ILE A 2 12.77 7.01 18.46
CA ILE A 2 11.58 6.16 18.26
C ILE A 2 12.08 4.72 18.22
N LYS A 3 11.76 3.93 19.21
CA LYS A 3 12.04 2.49 19.20
C LYS A 3 11.21 1.91 18.03
N LYS A 4 11.88 1.46 16.99
CA LYS A 4 11.22 0.67 15.93
C LYS A 4 10.47 -0.46 16.63
N ARG A 5 9.15 -0.49 16.45
CA ARG A 5 8.33 -1.55 17.01
C ARG A 5 8.84 -2.90 16.48
N LYS A 6 9.42 -3.69 17.36
CA LYS A 6 9.97 -5.02 17.01
C LYS A 6 8.91 -6.02 16.57
N THR A 7 7.64 -5.70 16.77
CA THR A 7 6.52 -6.61 16.55
C THR A 7 6.17 -6.85 15.08
N ASN A 8 6.68 -6.04 14.16
CA ASN A 8 6.15 -6.01 12.81
C ASN A 8 6.92 -6.84 11.79
N GLN A 9 8.13 -7.30 12.12
CA GLN A 9 8.98 -8.03 11.17
C GLN A 9 8.46 -9.43 10.80
N TYR A 10 7.65 -10.05 11.66
CA TYR A 10 7.18 -11.43 11.47
C TYR A 10 5.74 -11.54 10.97
N THR A 11 4.96 -10.47 11.07
CA THR A 11 3.53 -10.47 10.72
C THR A 11 3.18 -9.57 9.55
N GLU A 12 4.10 -8.69 9.15
CA GLU A 12 3.85 -7.71 8.10
C GLU A 12 4.69 -7.98 6.86
N VAL A 13 4.07 -7.84 5.71
CA VAL A 13 4.72 -7.89 4.40
C VAL A 13 4.35 -6.63 3.64
N PHE A 14 5.31 -6.02 2.98
CA PHE A 14 5.07 -4.80 2.24
C PHE A 14 5.44 -4.96 0.76
N ALA A 15 4.77 -4.15 -0.06
CA ALA A 15 5.13 -3.95 -1.46
C ALA A 15 5.18 -2.45 -1.74
N VAL A 16 6.17 -2.04 -2.50
CA VAL A 16 6.38 -0.65 -2.90
C VAL A 16 6.33 -0.56 -4.41
N GLY A 17 5.45 0.30 -4.93
CA GLY A 17 5.42 0.69 -6.32
C GLY A 17 6.04 2.06 -6.47
N GLU A 18 7.18 2.14 -7.15
CA GLU A 18 7.91 3.39 -7.33
C GLU A 18 7.65 3.99 -8.71
N TYR A 19 7.67 5.31 -8.79
CA TYR A 19 7.55 6.08 -10.04
C TYR A 19 6.32 5.73 -10.88
N ILE A 20 5.19 5.56 -10.21
CA ILE A 20 3.92 5.32 -10.89
C ILE A 20 3.45 6.62 -11.54
N HIS A 21 3.14 6.57 -12.83
CA HIS A 21 2.74 7.74 -13.64
C HIS A 21 1.30 8.17 -13.34
N MET A 22 1.09 8.77 -12.18
CA MET A 22 -0.18 9.39 -11.80
C MET A 22 0.04 10.40 -10.69
N SER A 23 -0.93 11.29 -10.48
CA SER A 23 -0.85 12.22 -9.35
C SER A 23 -1.13 11.50 -8.03
N ALA A 24 -0.43 11.92 -6.97
CA ALA A 24 -0.61 11.37 -5.64
C ALA A 24 -2.05 11.52 -5.13
N ASN A 25 -2.71 12.65 -5.42
CA ASN A 25 -4.07 12.91 -4.97
C ASN A 25 -5.09 11.94 -5.57
N LYS A 26 -4.94 11.60 -6.86
CA LYS A 26 -5.80 10.61 -7.52
C LYS A 26 -5.60 9.21 -6.97
N ALA A 27 -4.35 8.84 -6.69
CA ALA A 27 -4.04 7.56 -6.06
C ALA A 27 -4.58 7.49 -4.63
N ARG A 28 -4.51 8.57 -3.87
CA ARG A 28 -5.03 8.62 -2.49
C ARG A 28 -6.53 8.38 -2.40
N ARG A 29 -7.30 8.83 -3.37
CA ARG A 29 -8.76 8.55 -3.41
C ARG A 29 -9.04 7.06 -3.41
N VAL A 30 -8.29 6.31 -4.20
CA VAL A 30 -8.46 4.86 -4.29
C VAL A 30 -7.90 4.17 -3.04
N ILE A 31 -6.73 4.58 -2.59
CA ILE A 31 -6.07 4.01 -1.40
C ILE A 31 -6.93 4.19 -0.14
N ASP A 32 -7.59 5.32 0.02
CA ASP A 32 -8.46 5.58 1.17
C ASP A 32 -9.64 4.60 1.24
N GLN A 33 -10.08 4.07 0.10
CA GLN A 33 -11.18 3.09 0.06
C GLN A 33 -10.75 1.69 0.47
N ILE A 34 -9.49 1.33 0.29
CA ILE A 34 -9.00 -0.02 0.59
C ILE A 34 -8.24 -0.13 1.91
N ARG A 35 -7.90 0.99 2.53
CA ARG A 35 -7.17 0.97 3.80
C ARG A 35 -8.02 0.34 4.90
N GLY A 36 -7.43 -0.62 5.63
CA GLY A 36 -8.10 -1.33 6.71
C GLY A 36 -9.03 -2.46 6.26
N ARG A 37 -9.11 -2.74 4.97
CA ARG A 37 -9.93 -3.82 4.46
C ARG A 37 -9.14 -5.12 4.30
N SER A 38 -9.84 -6.24 4.28
CA SER A 38 -9.21 -7.52 3.97
C SER A 38 -8.70 -7.55 2.53
N TYR A 39 -7.75 -8.43 2.26
CA TYR A 39 -7.20 -8.59 0.91
C TYR A 39 -8.29 -8.88 -0.13
N GLU A 40 -9.19 -9.80 0.16
CA GLU A 40 -10.28 -10.18 -0.76
C GLU A 40 -11.23 -9.01 -1.02
N GLU A 41 -11.64 -8.31 0.02
CA GLU A 41 -12.49 -7.12 -0.11
C GLU A 41 -11.82 -6.01 -0.92
N ALA A 42 -10.53 -5.79 -0.69
CA ALA A 42 -9.77 -4.79 -1.43
C ALA A 42 -9.71 -5.11 -2.92
N LEU A 43 -9.49 -6.36 -3.29
CA LEU A 43 -9.50 -6.78 -4.69
C LEU A 43 -10.88 -6.55 -5.33
N MET A 44 -11.95 -6.88 -4.63
CA MET A 44 -13.31 -6.67 -5.13
C MET A 44 -13.61 -5.19 -5.35
N ILE A 45 -13.22 -4.35 -4.41
CA ILE A 45 -13.41 -2.89 -4.52
C ILE A 45 -12.63 -2.33 -5.70
N LEU A 46 -11.38 -2.73 -5.87
CA LEU A 46 -10.53 -2.26 -6.96
C LEU A 46 -11.02 -2.69 -8.34
N GLU A 47 -11.61 -3.87 -8.45
CA GLU A 47 -12.22 -4.33 -9.70
C GLU A 47 -13.47 -3.54 -10.09
N LEU A 48 -14.27 -3.13 -9.10
CA LEU A 48 -15.55 -2.46 -9.33
C LEU A 48 -15.44 -0.95 -9.52
N MET A 49 -14.37 -0.33 -9.02
CA MET A 49 -14.19 1.12 -9.12
C MET A 49 -13.75 1.53 -10.52
N PRO A 50 -14.40 2.54 -11.11
CA PRO A 50 -14.11 2.96 -12.49
C PRO A 50 -12.90 3.89 -12.63
N TYR A 51 -12.01 3.94 -11.66
CA TYR A 51 -10.85 4.83 -11.67
C TYR A 51 -9.63 4.16 -12.32
N ARG A 52 -8.92 4.91 -13.17
CA ARG A 52 -7.69 4.45 -13.79
C ARG A 52 -6.62 4.06 -12.78
N ALA A 53 -6.58 4.74 -11.64
CA ALA A 53 -5.64 4.48 -10.57
C ALA A 53 -5.81 3.08 -9.94
N CYS A 54 -6.97 2.46 -10.09
CA CYS A 54 -7.25 1.14 -9.51
C CYS A 54 -6.36 0.04 -10.08
N TYR A 55 -6.00 0.11 -11.35
CA TYR A 55 -5.22 -0.96 -11.99
C TYR A 55 -3.80 -1.11 -11.44
N PRO A 56 -2.98 -0.04 -11.34
CA PRO A 56 -1.66 -0.16 -10.71
C PRO A 56 -1.73 -0.56 -9.24
N ILE A 57 -2.73 -0.07 -8.52
CA ILE A 57 -2.93 -0.40 -7.11
C ILE A 57 -3.35 -1.86 -6.95
N PHE A 58 -4.23 -2.35 -7.81
CA PHE A 58 -4.61 -3.77 -7.85
C PHE A 58 -3.39 -4.68 -8.02
N LYS A 59 -2.54 -4.37 -8.98
CA LYS A 59 -1.30 -5.12 -9.19
C LYS A 59 -0.39 -5.10 -7.98
N LEU A 60 -0.28 -3.95 -7.32
CA LEU A 60 0.58 -3.78 -6.16
C LEU A 60 0.05 -4.60 -4.97
N VAL A 61 -1.25 -4.57 -4.71
CA VAL A 61 -1.89 -5.39 -3.67
C VAL A 61 -1.72 -6.88 -3.95
N TYR A 62 -1.92 -7.28 -5.17
CA TYR A 62 -1.71 -8.67 -5.59
C TYR A 62 -0.25 -9.10 -5.40
N SER A 63 0.69 -8.25 -5.77
CA SER A 63 2.13 -8.50 -5.57
C SER A 63 2.50 -8.63 -4.10
N ALA A 64 1.92 -7.78 -3.24
CA ALA A 64 2.14 -7.86 -1.80
C ALA A 64 1.63 -9.17 -1.22
N ALA A 65 0.45 -9.62 -1.64
CA ALA A 65 -0.12 -10.90 -1.20
C ALA A 65 0.69 -12.10 -1.71
N ALA A 66 1.18 -12.03 -2.93
CA ALA A 66 2.08 -13.05 -3.49
C ALA A 66 3.39 -13.14 -2.71
N ASN A 67 3.97 -12.00 -2.32
CA ASN A 67 5.16 -11.96 -1.48
C ASN A 67 4.89 -12.54 -0.09
N ALA A 68 3.73 -12.25 0.49
CA ALA A 68 3.34 -12.81 1.79
C ALA A 68 3.22 -14.33 1.74
N ASN A 69 2.58 -14.84 0.71
CA ASN A 69 2.40 -16.29 0.54
C ASN A 69 3.74 -16.99 0.24
N HIS A 70 4.52 -16.46 -0.67
CA HIS A 70 5.76 -17.08 -1.13
C HIS A 70 6.89 -17.01 -0.09
N ASN A 71 7.11 -15.84 0.51
CA ASN A 71 8.24 -15.60 1.41
C ASN A 71 7.95 -15.98 2.86
N MET A 72 6.70 -15.81 3.30
CA MET A 72 6.30 -15.98 4.69
C MET A 72 5.32 -17.12 4.92
N GLY A 73 4.79 -17.72 3.86
CA GLY A 73 3.81 -18.79 3.96
C GLY A 73 2.45 -18.35 4.51
N PHE A 74 2.11 -17.06 4.45
CA PHE A 74 0.86 -16.54 4.96
C PHE A 74 -0.32 -16.95 4.08
N ASN A 75 -1.46 -17.25 4.70
CA ASN A 75 -2.69 -17.52 4.00
C ASN A 75 -3.35 -16.21 3.53
N GLU A 76 -3.70 -16.11 2.26
CA GLU A 76 -4.36 -14.93 1.69
C GLU A 76 -5.67 -14.58 2.39
N ALA A 77 -6.41 -15.57 2.90
CA ALA A 77 -7.67 -15.35 3.59
C ALA A 77 -7.53 -14.56 4.91
N SER A 78 -6.36 -14.60 5.52
CA SER A 78 -6.09 -13.91 6.78
C SER A 78 -5.36 -12.57 6.63
N LEU A 79 -5.06 -12.13 5.41
CA LEU A 79 -4.37 -10.89 5.14
C LEU A 79 -5.33 -9.70 5.17
N ILE A 80 -4.90 -8.63 5.84
CA ILE A 80 -5.57 -7.34 5.82
C ILE A 80 -4.58 -6.25 5.40
N ILE A 81 -5.08 -5.19 4.82
CA ILE A 81 -4.28 -4.00 4.49
C ILE A 81 -4.19 -3.15 5.75
N SER A 82 -3.09 -3.29 6.48
CA SER A 82 -2.90 -2.53 7.72
C SER A 82 -2.51 -1.09 7.47
N GLN A 83 -1.67 -0.87 6.45
CA GLN A 83 -1.24 0.46 6.06
C GLN A 83 -1.15 0.57 4.55
N ALA A 84 -1.54 1.71 4.03
CA ALA A 84 -1.40 2.05 2.63
C ALA A 84 -1.09 3.54 2.53
N GLN A 85 0.01 3.87 1.88
CA GLN A 85 0.53 5.24 1.80
C GLN A 85 0.84 5.60 0.37
N VAL A 86 0.60 6.85 0.03
CA VAL A 86 0.96 7.44 -1.27
C VAL A 86 1.82 8.65 -1.02
N ASN A 87 3.04 8.62 -1.53
CA ASN A 87 3.99 9.72 -1.45
C ASN A 87 4.20 10.32 -2.84
N GLU A 88 4.36 11.63 -2.90
CA GLU A 88 4.69 12.31 -4.14
C GLU A 88 6.09 11.95 -4.61
N GLY A 89 6.21 11.62 -5.89
CA GLY A 89 7.49 11.36 -6.53
C GLY A 89 7.99 12.57 -7.30
N THR A 90 9.00 12.34 -8.13
CA THR A 90 9.53 13.37 -9.02
C THR A 90 8.49 13.77 -10.07
N THR A 91 8.45 15.05 -10.39
CA THR A 91 7.58 15.57 -11.45
C THR A 91 8.39 15.69 -12.74
N MET A 92 7.94 15.02 -13.79
CA MET A 92 8.54 15.15 -15.11
C MET A 92 7.96 16.37 -15.81
N LYS A 93 8.83 17.27 -16.27
CA LYS A 93 8.42 18.45 -17.02
C LYS A 93 8.37 18.12 -18.51
N ARG A 94 7.25 18.44 -19.15
CA ARG A 94 7.06 18.37 -20.60
C ARG A 94 6.66 19.75 -21.11
N PHE A 95 6.95 20.03 -22.37
CA PHE A 95 6.60 21.30 -22.98
C PHE A 95 5.58 21.05 -24.09
N LYS A 96 4.51 21.83 -24.05
CA LYS A 96 3.51 21.82 -25.12
C LYS A 96 3.72 23.07 -26.00
N PRO A 97 3.98 22.90 -27.30
CA PRO A 97 4.13 24.06 -28.19
C PRO A 97 2.81 24.82 -28.35
N ARG A 98 2.91 26.12 -28.32
CA ARG A 98 1.80 27.04 -28.54
C ARG A 98 2.11 27.99 -29.67
N ALA A 99 1.10 28.78 -30.10
CA ALA A 99 1.25 29.75 -31.18
C ALA A 99 2.41 30.75 -30.91
N ARG A 100 3.05 31.20 -31.95
CA ARG A 100 4.19 32.17 -31.93
C ARG A 100 5.46 31.67 -31.24
N GLY A 101 5.73 30.37 -31.36
CA GLY A 101 6.96 29.77 -30.81
C GLY A 101 7.01 29.72 -29.28
N ARG A 102 5.91 30.00 -28.59
CA ARG A 102 5.83 29.87 -27.13
C ARG A 102 5.58 28.42 -26.75
N SER A 103 6.15 27.99 -25.63
CA SER A 103 5.88 26.68 -25.05
C SER A 103 5.36 26.83 -23.64
N PHE A 104 4.40 25.97 -23.27
CA PHE A 104 3.88 25.90 -21.90
C PHE A 104 4.39 24.64 -21.22
N PRO A 105 4.90 24.75 -19.98
CA PRO A 105 5.31 23.59 -19.24
C PRO A 105 4.09 22.73 -18.83
N ILE A 106 4.19 21.44 -19.10
CA ILE A 106 3.22 20.45 -18.62
C ILE A 106 3.92 19.61 -17.56
N LYS A 107 3.35 19.54 -16.37
CA LYS A 107 3.86 18.73 -15.30
C LYS A 107 3.24 17.34 -15.36
N ARG A 108 4.08 16.31 -15.44
CA ARG A 108 3.69 14.90 -15.36
C ARG A 108 4.10 14.37 -13.99
N PRO A 109 3.18 14.33 -13.02
CA PRO A 109 3.51 13.87 -11.68
C PRO A 109 3.72 12.36 -11.64
N THR A 110 4.58 11.93 -10.75
CA THR A 110 4.71 10.52 -10.37
C THR A 110 4.42 10.37 -8.88
N CYS A 111 4.11 9.16 -8.45
CA CYS A 111 3.93 8.87 -7.04
C CYS A 111 4.54 7.53 -6.66
N HIS A 112 4.76 7.36 -5.38
CA HIS A 112 5.23 6.10 -4.79
C HIS A 112 4.13 5.58 -3.88
N ILE A 113 3.75 4.32 -4.07
CA ILE A 113 2.69 3.69 -3.29
C ILE A 113 3.30 2.56 -2.46
N THR A 114 3.07 2.60 -1.17
CA THR A 114 3.49 1.55 -0.24
C THR A 114 2.26 0.89 0.36
N ILE A 115 2.19 -0.43 0.26
CA ILE A 115 1.11 -1.24 0.84
C ILE A 115 1.72 -2.23 1.80
N ILE A 116 1.19 -2.27 3.02
CA ILE A 116 1.60 -3.20 4.06
C ILE A 116 0.43 -4.12 4.38
N LEU A 117 0.65 -5.41 4.21
CA LEU A 117 -0.30 -6.46 4.56
C LEU A 117 0.11 -7.11 5.87
N THR A 118 -0.83 -7.35 6.75
CA THR A 118 -0.64 -8.02 8.03
C THR A 118 -1.47 -9.29 8.07
N ASP A 119 -0.87 -10.39 8.53
CA ASP A 119 -1.62 -11.61 8.86
C ASP A 119 -2.32 -11.41 10.20
N ILE A 120 -3.64 -11.37 10.18
CA ILE A 120 -4.46 -11.06 11.35
C ILE A 120 -4.38 -12.18 12.40
N ASP A 121 -4.28 -13.42 11.99
CA ASP A 121 -4.22 -14.57 12.91
C ASP A 121 -2.90 -14.58 13.67
N LEU A 122 -1.79 -14.39 12.98
CA LEU A 122 -0.47 -14.30 13.61
C LEU A 122 -0.35 -13.07 14.51
N ALA A 123 -0.89 -11.95 14.08
CA ALA A 123 -0.89 -10.73 14.91
C ALA A 123 -1.67 -10.94 16.20
N GLN A 124 -2.78 -11.66 16.15
CA GLN A 124 -3.57 -11.99 17.33
C GLN A 124 -2.83 -12.96 18.26
N GLU A 125 -2.14 -13.95 17.73
CA GLU A 125 -1.31 -14.86 18.52
C GLU A 125 -0.21 -14.12 19.28
N TYR A 126 0.54 -13.25 18.61
CA TYR A 126 1.56 -12.43 19.25
C TYR A 126 0.99 -11.53 20.35
N LEU A 127 -0.18 -10.94 20.12
CA LEU A 127 -0.83 -10.11 21.13
C LEU A 127 -1.21 -10.92 22.36
N ASN A 128 -1.74 -12.12 22.16
CA ASN A 128 -2.12 -13.01 23.25
C ASN A 128 -0.90 -13.47 24.06
N GLU A 129 0.20 -13.82 23.40
CA GLU A 129 1.46 -14.16 24.07
C GLU A 129 1.98 -12.99 24.91
N TYR A 130 1.98 -11.79 24.34
CA TYR A 130 2.42 -10.57 25.05
C TYR A 130 1.57 -10.29 26.27
N LEU A 131 0.26 -10.42 26.19
CA LEU A 131 -0.66 -10.23 27.31
C LEU A 131 -0.44 -11.29 28.38
N ASN A 132 -0.23 -12.54 28.02
CA ASN A 132 0.06 -13.62 28.95
C ASN A 132 1.39 -13.40 29.70
N GLU A 133 2.44 -12.98 29.01
CA GLU A 133 3.73 -12.65 29.65
C GLU A 133 3.59 -11.52 30.66
N ASN A 134 2.80 -10.50 30.36
CA ASN A 134 2.59 -9.37 31.26
C ASN A 134 1.72 -9.70 32.46
N ASP A 135 0.82 -10.67 32.37
CA ASP A 135 0.01 -11.14 33.49
C ASP A 135 0.85 -11.80 34.59
N TYR A 136 2.03 -12.33 34.26
CA TYR A 136 2.95 -12.91 35.24
C TYR A 136 3.82 -11.89 35.98
N ILE A 137 3.81 -10.64 35.57
CA ILE A 137 4.63 -9.57 36.17
C ILE A 137 3.87 -8.83 37.30
N LEU A 138 2.60 -9.09 37.40
CA LEU A 138 1.77 -8.57 38.50
C LEU A 138 1.80 -9.56 39.66
#